data_f4399c79a825b987ad571d333691427e
#
_entry.id   f4399c79a825b987ad571d333691427e
#
_cell.length_a   1.000
_cell.length_b   1.000
_cell.length_c   1.000
_cell.angle_alpha   90.00
_cell.angle_beta   90.00
_cell.angle_gamma   90.00
#
_symmetry.space_group_name_H-M   'P 1'
#
loop_
_entity.id
_entity.type
_entity.pdbx_description
1 polymer ?
#
loop_
_entity_poly.entity_id
_entity_poly.type
_entity_poly.pdbx_seq_one_letter_code
_entity_poly.pdbx_strand_id
1 'polypeptide(L)'
;MIRLVRAELLKLATTRLFLWLGLMILGLSAFVTSTRIASTSQLQLSGVSEQRSIVQFAAIGAIVALIVGIVDSAGEYAHGTIAHTFLVTPVRECVVGAKLIGGAIAGMLVAGFAELVTWSIAAVWLEGKSVPFQLATRTVLDTYLGILGAGALAAVVGIGIGALFRRQTAAIVLALIWLLVGEPVLSIAGVQQYAPGHAIAAVASAGSSTSELLGFWPGLLVALGYAAVFAVAGAVAVDRSDVS
;
A
#
# COMPACT_ATOMS: atom_id res chain seq x y z
N MET A 1 -1.58 -10.51 22.28
CA MET A 1 -1.15 -9.92 21.00
C MET A 1 -1.62 -10.75 19.80
N ILE A 2 -1.21 -12.02 19.61
CA ILE A 2 -1.60 -12.84 18.43
C ILE A 2 -3.11 -12.95 18.22
N ARG A 3 -3.89 -13.15 19.30
CA ARG A 3 -5.36 -13.22 19.22
C ARG A 3 -5.98 -11.91 18.73
N LEU A 4 -5.44 -10.75 19.14
CA LEU A 4 -5.90 -9.43 18.70
C LEU A 4 -5.58 -9.22 17.22
N VAL A 5 -4.36 -9.50 16.78
CA VAL A 5 -3.97 -9.42 15.35
C VAL A 5 -4.88 -10.30 14.49
N ARG A 6 -5.15 -11.55 14.94
CA ARG A 6 -6.07 -12.46 14.23
C ARG A 6 -7.49 -11.89 14.14
N ALA A 7 -7.97 -11.26 15.21
CA ALA A 7 -9.30 -10.62 15.21
C ALA A 7 -9.36 -9.46 14.21
N GLU A 8 -8.31 -8.61 14.12
CA GLU A 8 -8.22 -7.54 13.14
C GLU A 8 -8.24 -8.07 11.70
N LEU A 9 -7.42 -9.11 11.42
CA LEU A 9 -7.40 -9.73 10.08
C LEU A 9 -8.73 -10.38 9.72
N LEU A 10 -9.42 -11.05 10.66
CA LEU A 10 -10.74 -11.63 10.42
C LEU A 10 -11.79 -10.55 10.14
N LYS A 11 -11.76 -9.45 10.89
CA LYS A 11 -12.64 -8.30 10.66
C LYS A 11 -12.50 -7.77 9.24
N LEU A 12 -11.26 -7.57 8.79
CA LEU A 12 -10.98 -7.12 7.44
C LEU A 12 -11.47 -8.14 6.39
N ALA A 13 -11.15 -9.43 6.57
CA ALA A 13 -11.50 -10.48 5.61
C ALA A 13 -13.03 -10.71 5.46
N THR A 14 -13.82 -10.39 6.48
CA THR A 14 -15.28 -10.55 6.44
C THR A 14 -16.03 -9.38 5.83
N THR A 15 -15.34 -8.27 5.54
CA THR A 15 -15.97 -7.09 4.95
C THR A 15 -16.11 -7.21 3.44
N ARG A 16 -17.27 -6.84 2.88
CA ARG A 16 -17.49 -6.79 1.42
C ARG A 16 -16.54 -5.83 0.71
N LEU A 17 -15.95 -4.90 1.45
CA LEU A 17 -14.98 -3.95 0.93
C LEU A 17 -13.79 -4.67 0.28
N PHE A 18 -13.26 -5.74 0.89
CA PHE A 18 -12.14 -6.52 0.33
C PHE A 18 -12.47 -7.12 -1.02
N LEU A 19 -13.71 -7.57 -1.23
CA LEU A 19 -14.14 -8.08 -2.53
C LEU A 19 -14.11 -6.98 -3.61
N TRP A 20 -14.65 -5.80 -3.30
CA TRP A 20 -14.67 -4.68 -4.24
C TRP A 20 -13.26 -4.13 -4.53
N LEU A 21 -12.42 -4.02 -3.52
CA LEU A 21 -11.02 -3.62 -3.70
C LEU A 21 -10.24 -4.68 -4.50
N GLY A 22 -10.47 -5.96 -4.25
CA GLY A 22 -9.88 -7.05 -5.03
C GLY A 22 -10.30 -7.00 -6.51
N LEU A 23 -11.58 -6.78 -6.79
CA LEU A 23 -12.08 -6.61 -8.16
C LEU A 23 -11.50 -5.37 -8.83
N MET A 24 -11.35 -4.26 -8.09
CA MET A 24 -10.72 -3.05 -8.59
C MET A 24 -9.24 -3.28 -8.93
N ILE A 25 -8.48 -3.95 -8.06
CA ILE A 25 -7.08 -4.32 -8.31
C ILE A 25 -7.00 -5.18 -9.56
N LEU A 26 -7.84 -6.23 -9.65
CA LEU A 26 -7.87 -7.14 -10.78
C LEU A 26 -8.14 -6.40 -12.09
N GLY A 27 -9.18 -5.57 -12.14
CA GLY A 27 -9.54 -4.81 -13.33
C GLY A 27 -8.46 -3.81 -13.75
N LEU A 28 -7.93 -3.05 -12.78
CA LEU A 28 -6.95 -2.01 -13.05
C LEU A 28 -5.58 -2.60 -13.42
N SER A 29 -5.11 -3.61 -12.68
CA SER A 29 -3.86 -4.32 -13.00
C SER A 29 -3.97 -5.01 -14.36
N ALA A 30 -5.11 -5.65 -14.66
CA ALA A 30 -5.33 -6.28 -15.96
C ALA A 30 -5.29 -5.26 -17.09
N PHE A 31 -6.00 -4.14 -16.94
CA PHE A 31 -6.04 -3.09 -17.95
C PHE A 31 -4.65 -2.49 -18.19
N VAL A 32 -3.97 -2.04 -17.13
CA VAL A 32 -2.66 -1.36 -17.26
C VAL A 32 -1.60 -2.31 -17.78
N THR A 33 -1.52 -3.53 -17.24
CA THR A 33 -0.52 -4.52 -17.67
C THR A 33 -0.75 -4.94 -19.14
N SER A 34 -2.00 -5.20 -19.54
CA SER A 34 -2.32 -5.60 -20.90
C SER A 34 -2.05 -4.48 -21.89
N THR A 35 -2.45 -3.23 -21.60
CA THR A 35 -2.19 -2.09 -22.49
C THR A 35 -0.69 -1.83 -22.63
N ARG A 36 0.07 -1.91 -21.54
CA ARG A 36 1.52 -1.73 -21.58
C ARG A 36 2.19 -2.77 -22.46
N ILE A 37 1.90 -4.07 -22.27
CA ILE A 37 2.48 -5.14 -23.07
C ILE A 37 2.01 -5.08 -24.52
N ALA A 38 0.75 -4.71 -24.77
CA ALA A 38 0.22 -4.57 -26.13
C ALA A 38 0.93 -3.48 -26.94
N SER A 39 1.24 -2.34 -26.29
CA SER A 39 1.89 -1.17 -26.91
C SER A 39 3.43 -1.28 -27.02
N THR A 40 4.04 -2.28 -26.37
CA THR A 40 5.50 -2.42 -26.33
C THR A 40 5.95 -3.46 -27.38
N SER A 41 7.05 -3.16 -28.09
CA SER A 41 7.61 -4.08 -29.09
C SER A 41 8.21 -5.34 -28.43
N GLN A 42 8.25 -6.46 -29.18
CA GLN A 42 8.82 -7.72 -28.67
C GLN A 42 10.28 -7.58 -28.26
N LEU A 43 11.06 -6.77 -28.99
CA LEU A 43 12.45 -6.53 -28.70
C LEU A 43 12.64 -5.82 -27.33
N GLN A 44 11.80 -4.85 -27.02
CA GLN A 44 11.81 -4.17 -25.73
C GLN A 44 11.34 -5.09 -24.59
N LEU A 45 10.27 -5.87 -24.83
CA LEU A 45 9.75 -6.84 -23.87
C LEU A 45 10.75 -7.95 -23.50
N SER A 46 11.73 -8.26 -24.36
CA SER A 46 12.78 -9.24 -24.06
C SER A 46 13.79 -8.73 -23.01
N GLY A 47 13.81 -7.44 -22.71
CA GLY A 47 14.69 -6.86 -21.70
C GLY A 47 14.16 -7.03 -20.27
N VAL A 48 15.05 -7.37 -19.31
CA VAL A 48 14.72 -7.48 -17.87
C VAL A 48 14.15 -6.16 -17.33
N SER A 49 14.69 -5.03 -17.77
CA SER A 49 14.27 -3.69 -17.33
C SER A 49 12.81 -3.41 -17.69
N GLU A 50 12.37 -3.79 -18.88
CA GLU A 50 10.99 -3.60 -19.32
C GLU A 50 10.05 -4.55 -18.57
N GLN A 51 10.41 -5.82 -18.43
CA GLN A 51 9.60 -6.76 -17.64
C GLN A 51 9.50 -6.33 -16.17
N ARG A 52 10.58 -5.78 -15.60
CA ARG A 52 10.57 -5.19 -14.28
C ARG A 52 9.60 -3.98 -14.20
N SER A 53 9.62 -3.10 -15.20
CA SER A 53 8.71 -1.95 -15.23
C SER A 53 7.23 -2.38 -15.28
N ILE A 54 6.94 -3.48 -15.96
CA ILE A 54 5.60 -4.07 -15.97
C ILE A 54 5.20 -4.54 -14.57
N VAL A 55 6.09 -5.21 -13.85
CA VAL A 55 5.83 -5.64 -12.46
C VAL A 55 5.62 -4.45 -11.53
N GLN A 56 6.32 -3.35 -11.74
CA GLN A 56 6.16 -2.14 -10.91
C GLN A 56 4.74 -1.57 -10.93
N PHE A 57 3.91 -1.86 -11.94
CA PHE A 57 2.49 -1.48 -11.92
C PHE A 57 1.71 -2.13 -10.77
N ALA A 58 2.18 -3.26 -10.22
CA ALA A 58 1.60 -3.85 -9.02
C ALA A 58 1.72 -2.94 -7.78
N ALA A 59 2.59 -1.91 -7.80
CA ALA A 59 2.70 -0.92 -6.73
C ALA A 59 1.39 -0.14 -6.49
N ILE A 60 0.41 -0.19 -7.42
CA ILE A 60 -0.96 0.28 -7.18
C ILE A 60 -1.57 -0.38 -5.93
N GLY A 61 -1.14 -1.60 -5.61
CA GLY A 61 -1.50 -2.30 -4.37
C GLY A 61 -1.18 -1.51 -3.11
N ALA A 62 -0.13 -0.68 -3.12
CA ALA A 62 0.20 0.18 -1.98
C ALA A 62 -0.83 1.31 -1.78
N ILE A 63 -1.38 1.89 -2.85
CA ILE A 63 -2.46 2.89 -2.76
C ILE A 63 -3.72 2.24 -2.18
N VAL A 64 -4.05 1.04 -2.63
CA VAL A 64 -5.20 0.29 -2.08
C VAL A 64 -4.94 -0.10 -0.63
N ALA A 65 -3.74 -0.49 -0.26
CA ALA A 65 -3.35 -0.79 1.12
C ALA A 65 -3.48 0.45 2.04
N LEU A 66 -3.13 1.64 1.55
CA LEU A 66 -3.37 2.91 2.24
C LEU A 66 -4.87 3.09 2.54
N ILE A 67 -5.71 2.89 1.54
CA ILE A 67 -7.18 3.01 1.69
C ILE A 67 -7.69 1.96 2.69
N VAL A 68 -7.22 0.73 2.63
CA VAL A 68 -7.57 -0.34 3.60
C VAL A 68 -7.22 0.10 5.02
N GLY A 69 -6.02 0.64 5.25
CA GLY A 69 -5.60 1.15 6.55
C GLY A 69 -6.50 2.29 7.06
N ILE A 70 -6.86 3.24 6.18
CA ILE A 70 -7.78 4.33 6.52
C ILE A 70 -9.14 3.78 6.92
N VAL A 71 -9.71 2.87 6.12
CA VAL A 71 -11.03 2.29 6.36
C VAL A 71 -11.05 1.47 7.64
N ASP A 72 -10.02 0.68 7.89
CA ASP A 72 -9.90 -0.11 9.12
C ASP A 72 -9.93 0.75 10.37
N SER A 73 -9.18 1.85 10.36
CA SER A 73 -9.12 2.74 11.53
C SER A 73 -10.32 3.68 11.63
N ALA A 74 -10.64 4.43 10.57
CA ALA A 74 -11.74 5.39 10.58
C ALA A 74 -13.12 4.72 10.67
N GLY A 75 -13.26 3.49 10.15
CA GLY A 75 -14.49 2.72 10.19
C GLY A 75 -14.95 2.40 11.61
N GLU A 76 -14.04 2.13 12.53
CA GLU A 76 -14.38 1.87 13.94
C GLU A 76 -15.01 3.08 14.63
N TYR A 77 -14.55 4.29 14.28
CA TYR A 77 -15.16 5.52 14.79
C TYR A 77 -16.54 5.75 14.16
N ALA A 78 -16.66 5.52 12.86
CA ALA A 78 -17.93 5.71 12.13
C ALA A 78 -19.04 4.77 12.60
N HIS A 79 -18.68 3.54 13.03
CA HIS A 79 -19.64 2.53 13.49
C HIS A 79 -19.74 2.40 15.02
N GLY A 80 -19.00 3.23 15.77
CA GLY A 80 -19.01 3.20 17.24
C GLY A 80 -18.42 1.93 17.86
N THR A 81 -17.72 1.10 17.09
CA THR A 81 -17.21 -0.20 17.56
C THR A 81 -15.94 -0.07 18.41
N ILE A 82 -15.28 1.07 18.38
CA ILE A 82 -14.05 1.34 19.13
C ILE A 82 -14.27 1.19 20.66
N ALA A 83 -15.43 1.62 21.17
CA ALA A 83 -15.80 1.48 22.57
C ALA A 83 -15.86 0.01 23.02
N HIS A 84 -16.42 -0.87 22.21
CA HIS A 84 -16.48 -2.30 22.51
C HIS A 84 -15.09 -2.93 22.55
N THR A 85 -14.17 -2.50 21.67
CA THR A 85 -12.78 -3.00 21.64
C THR A 85 -12.07 -2.67 22.96
N PHE A 86 -12.22 -1.46 23.49
CA PHE A 86 -11.61 -1.03 24.76
C PHE A 86 -12.25 -1.69 25.99
N LEU A 87 -13.53 -2.04 25.95
CA LEU A 87 -14.19 -2.80 27.03
C LEU A 87 -13.59 -4.21 27.17
N VAL A 88 -13.26 -4.85 26.05
CA VAL A 88 -12.67 -6.20 26.03
C VAL A 88 -11.15 -6.16 26.31
N THR A 89 -10.48 -5.14 25.85
CA THR A 89 -9.01 -4.99 26.03
C THR A 89 -8.70 -3.58 26.55
N PRO A 90 -8.57 -3.41 27.88
CA PRO A 90 -8.39 -2.09 28.48
C PRO A 90 -7.02 -1.46 28.20
N VAL A 91 -6.03 -2.24 27.77
CA VAL A 91 -4.68 -1.77 27.44
C VAL A 91 -4.69 -1.22 26.01
N ARG A 92 -4.89 0.10 25.86
CA ARG A 92 -5.02 0.78 24.55
C ARG A 92 -3.80 0.59 23.66
N GLU A 93 -2.59 0.59 24.21
CA GLU A 93 -1.35 0.36 23.48
C GLU A 93 -1.32 -1.02 22.77
N CYS A 94 -1.85 -2.07 23.43
CA CYS A 94 -1.94 -3.39 22.84
C CYS A 94 -2.92 -3.43 21.66
N VAL A 95 -4.02 -2.68 21.74
CA VAL A 95 -5.00 -2.59 20.65
C VAL A 95 -4.40 -1.86 19.46
N VAL A 96 -3.78 -0.68 19.69
CA VAL A 96 -3.11 0.08 18.63
C VAL A 96 -1.98 -0.74 17.99
N GLY A 97 -1.13 -1.37 18.80
CA GLY A 97 -0.06 -2.23 18.27
C GLY A 97 -0.58 -3.41 17.45
N ALA A 98 -1.66 -4.07 17.89
CA ALA A 98 -2.28 -5.16 17.14
C ALA A 98 -2.89 -4.67 15.82
N LYS A 99 -3.49 -3.48 15.81
CA LYS A 99 -4.04 -2.84 14.61
C LYS A 99 -2.94 -2.50 13.61
N LEU A 100 -1.83 -1.91 14.05
CA LEU A 100 -0.69 -1.60 13.17
C LEU A 100 -0.09 -2.87 12.54
N ILE A 101 0.11 -3.94 13.34
CA ILE A 101 0.63 -5.22 12.85
C ILE A 101 -0.39 -5.88 11.90
N GLY A 102 -1.66 -5.92 12.28
CA GLY A 102 -2.73 -6.48 11.46
C GLY A 102 -2.89 -5.74 10.13
N GLY A 103 -2.84 -4.42 10.18
CA GLY A 103 -2.89 -3.56 9.00
C GLY A 103 -1.67 -3.72 8.10
N ALA A 104 -0.46 -3.82 8.66
CA ALA A 104 0.76 -4.09 7.88
C ALA A 104 0.65 -5.43 7.13
N ILE A 105 0.19 -6.49 7.81
CA ILE A 105 -0.05 -7.81 7.18
C ILE A 105 -1.13 -7.70 6.10
N ALA A 106 -2.23 -7.01 6.37
CA ALA A 106 -3.29 -6.80 5.38
C ALA A 106 -2.78 -6.02 4.17
N GLY A 107 -1.96 -4.99 4.38
CA GLY A 107 -1.31 -4.22 3.32
C GLY A 107 -0.38 -5.08 2.45
N MET A 108 0.42 -5.96 3.07
CA MET A 108 1.23 -6.94 2.34
C MET A 108 0.37 -7.90 1.51
N LEU A 109 -0.74 -8.38 2.06
CA LEU A 109 -1.65 -9.29 1.34
C LEU A 109 -2.31 -8.60 0.14
N VAL A 110 -2.72 -7.34 0.29
CA VAL A 110 -3.30 -6.53 -0.80
C VAL A 110 -2.27 -6.27 -1.89
N ALA A 111 -1.05 -5.88 -1.52
CA ALA A 111 0.05 -5.68 -2.46
C ALA A 111 0.43 -6.99 -3.16
N GLY A 112 0.56 -8.09 -2.41
CA GLY A 112 0.85 -9.42 -2.96
C GLY A 112 -0.24 -9.93 -3.90
N PHE A 113 -1.51 -9.60 -3.65
CA PHE A 113 -2.59 -9.91 -4.60
C PHE A 113 -2.44 -9.12 -5.89
N ALA A 114 -2.11 -7.81 -5.81
CA ALA A 114 -1.86 -7.00 -7.00
C ALA A 114 -0.67 -7.54 -7.82
N GLU A 115 0.40 -7.99 -7.14
CA GLU A 115 1.54 -8.64 -7.77
C GLU A 115 1.15 -9.94 -8.46
N LEU A 116 0.42 -10.81 -7.77
CA LEU A 116 -0.04 -12.09 -8.32
C LEU A 116 -0.85 -11.89 -9.60
N VAL A 117 -1.77 -10.93 -9.59
CA VAL A 117 -2.58 -10.57 -10.76
C VAL A 117 -1.70 -10.06 -11.89
N THR A 118 -0.83 -9.08 -11.61
CA THR A 118 0.08 -8.49 -12.60
C THR A 118 1.00 -9.55 -13.21
N TRP A 119 1.59 -10.41 -12.36
CA TRP A 119 2.46 -11.50 -12.77
C TRP A 119 1.74 -12.51 -13.68
N SER A 120 0.53 -12.93 -13.29
CA SER A 120 -0.26 -13.90 -14.05
C SER A 120 -0.62 -13.36 -15.44
N ILE A 121 -1.02 -12.09 -15.51
CA ILE A 121 -1.35 -11.45 -16.79
C ILE A 121 -0.09 -11.28 -17.65
N ALA A 122 1.01 -10.82 -17.07
CA ALA A 122 2.27 -10.65 -17.78
C ALA A 122 2.78 -11.99 -18.32
N ALA A 123 2.69 -13.08 -17.55
CA ALA A 123 3.09 -14.41 -17.98
C ALA A 123 2.32 -14.86 -19.23
N VAL A 124 0.99 -14.77 -19.22
CA VAL A 124 0.13 -15.16 -20.36
C VAL A 124 0.44 -14.33 -21.61
N TRP A 125 0.62 -13.02 -21.46
CA TRP A 125 0.90 -12.15 -22.60
C TRP A 125 2.31 -12.35 -23.18
N LEU A 126 3.33 -12.53 -22.33
CA LEU A 126 4.72 -12.78 -22.78
C LEU A 126 4.82 -14.11 -23.51
N GLU A 127 4.15 -15.17 -23.01
CA GLU A 127 4.07 -16.45 -23.69
C GLU A 127 3.40 -16.32 -25.06
N GLY A 128 2.26 -15.63 -25.13
CA GLY A 128 1.54 -15.39 -26.39
C GLY A 128 2.34 -14.59 -27.42
N LYS A 129 3.28 -13.75 -26.98
CA LYS A 129 4.21 -13.00 -27.84
C LYS A 129 5.53 -13.74 -28.10
N SER A 130 5.71 -14.96 -27.59
CA SER A 130 6.97 -15.74 -27.68
C SER A 130 8.19 -14.97 -27.15
N VAL A 131 7.99 -14.19 -26.08
CA VAL A 131 9.05 -13.40 -25.43
C VAL A 131 9.63 -14.22 -24.27
N PRO A 132 10.98 -14.26 -24.09
CA PRO A 132 11.61 -14.96 -22.97
C PRO A 132 11.10 -14.46 -21.62
N PHE A 133 10.72 -15.40 -20.77
CA PHE A 133 10.19 -15.13 -19.45
C PHE A 133 11.34 -14.81 -18.46
N GLN A 134 11.43 -13.58 -18.01
CA GLN A 134 12.49 -13.12 -17.09
C GLN A 134 11.94 -12.58 -15.76
N LEU A 135 10.65 -12.84 -15.47
CA LEU A 135 9.98 -12.36 -14.26
C LEU A 135 10.50 -12.99 -12.95
N ALA A 136 11.30 -14.05 -13.04
CA ALA A 136 11.92 -14.71 -11.89
C ALA A 136 13.40 -14.31 -11.67
N THR A 137 13.88 -13.28 -12.36
CA THR A 137 15.25 -12.78 -12.14
C THR A 137 15.36 -12.08 -10.76
N ARG A 138 16.56 -12.11 -10.19
CA ARG A 138 16.82 -11.50 -8.86
C ARG A 138 16.33 -10.04 -8.79
N THR A 139 16.60 -9.27 -9.81
CA THR A 139 16.19 -7.86 -9.89
C THR A 139 14.67 -7.68 -9.84
N VAL A 140 13.92 -8.60 -10.45
CA VAL A 140 12.45 -8.59 -10.43
C VAL A 140 11.95 -9.08 -9.06
N LEU A 141 12.59 -10.10 -8.47
CA LEU A 141 12.25 -10.59 -7.13
C LEU A 141 12.46 -9.50 -6.06
N ASP A 142 13.53 -8.72 -6.16
CA ASP A 142 13.76 -7.57 -5.25
C ASP A 142 12.62 -6.55 -5.36
N THR A 143 12.08 -6.34 -6.57
CA THR A 143 10.92 -5.47 -6.78
C THR A 143 9.65 -6.02 -6.11
N TYR A 144 9.40 -7.33 -6.19
CA TYR A 144 8.28 -7.95 -5.48
C TYR A 144 8.37 -7.72 -3.96
N LEU A 145 9.53 -7.96 -3.36
CA LEU A 145 9.74 -7.71 -1.92
C LEU A 145 9.55 -6.22 -1.57
N GLY A 146 10.01 -5.33 -2.45
CA GLY A 146 9.80 -3.89 -2.31
C GLY A 146 8.32 -3.50 -2.30
N ILE A 147 7.52 -4.05 -3.22
CA ILE A 147 6.08 -3.78 -3.32
C ILE A 147 5.33 -4.31 -2.08
N LEU A 148 5.68 -5.51 -1.57
CA LEU A 148 5.12 -6.02 -0.33
C LEU A 148 5.42 -5.09 0.86
N GLY A 149 6.66 -4.63 0.97
CA GLY A 149 7.08 -3.67 2.00
C GLY A 149 6.34 -2.32 1.87
N ALA A 150 6.21 -1.83 0.65
CA ALA A 150 5.46 -0.62 0.34
C ALA A 150 3.98 -0.73 0.75
N GLY A 151 3.35 -1.88 0.49
CA GLY A 151 1.98 -2.18 0.91
C GLY A 151 1.81 -2.15 2.43
N ALA A 152 2.76 -2.76 3.16
CA ALA A 152 2.76 -2.73 4.62
C ALA A 152 2.87 -1.31 5.17
N LEU A 153 3.83 -0.53 4.68
CA LEU A 153 4.06 0.86 5.11
C LEU A 153 2.86 1.76 4.79
N ALA A 154 2.31 1.63 3.58
CA ALA A 154 1.14 2.38 3.16
C ALA A 154 -0.09 2.10 4.06
N ALA A 155 -0.34 0.84 4.42
CA ALA A 155 -1.42 0.48 5.33
C ALA A 155 -1.22 1.08 6.73
N VAL A 156 0.00 1.06 7.27
CA VAL A 156 0.32 1.68 8.57
C VAL A 156 0.08 3.19 8.54
N VAL A 157 0.53 3.88 7.48
CA VAL A 157 0.25 5.31 7.27
C VAL A 157 -1.26 5.55 7.19
N GLY A 158 -1.99 4.69 6.46
CA GLY A 158 -3.44 4.75 6.34
C GLY A 158 -4.17 4.63 7.68
N ILE A 159 -3.73 3.70 8.54
CA ILE A 159 -4.29 3.54 9.90
C ILE A 159 -4.12 4.84 10.70
N GLY A 160 -2.93 5.43 10.66
CA GLY A 160 -2.66 6.69 11.36
C GLY A 160 -3.53 7.83 10.86
N ILE A 161 -3.66 7.99 9.53
CA ILE A 161 -4.54 8.98 8.90
C ILE A 161 -6.00 8.74 9.32
N GLY A 162 -6.48 7.48 9.27
CA GLY A 162 -7.84 7.12 9.67
C GLY A 162 -8.16 7.46 11.12
N ALA A 163 -7.21 7.20 12.04
CA ALA A 163 -7.33 7.55 13.46
C ALA A 163 -7.41 9.07 13.70
N LEU A 164 -6.64 9.85 12.93
CA LEU A 164 -6.61 11.31 13.04
C LEU A 164 -7.92 11.96 12.58
N PHE A 165 -8.41 11.56 11.41
CA PHE A 165 -9.58 12.21 10.79
C PHE A 165 -10.91 11.63 11.29
N ARG A 166 -10.97 10.39 11.77
CA ARG A 166 -12.16 9.69 12.30
C ARG A 166 -13.35 9.65 11.33
N ARG A 167 -13.23 10.23 10.16
CA ARG A 167 -14.23 10.25 9.09
C ARG A 167 -13.64 9.58 7.85
N GLN A 168 -14.09 8.38 7.54
CA GLN A 168 -13.56 7.54 6.47
C GLN A 168 -13.47 8.26 5.13
N THR A 169 -14.58 8.88 4.67
CA THR A 169 -14.63 9.56 3.38
C THR A 169 -13.66 10.73 3.31
N ALA A 170 -13.62 11.56 4.35
CA ALA A 170 -12.73 12.72 4.39
C ALA A 170 -11.26 12.30 4.37
N ALA A 171 -10.90 11.27 5.16
CA ALA A 171 -9.54 10.74 5.22
C ALA A 171 -9.07 10.19 3.88
N ILE A 172 -9.92 9.41 3.18
CA ILE A 172 -9.60 8.86 1.85
C ILE A 172 -9.43 9.99 0.83
N VAL A 173 -10.39 10.92 0.78
CA VAL A 173 -10.36 12.03 -0.19
C VAL A 173 -9.12 12.89 0.02
N LEU A 174 -8.80 13.26 1.26
CA LEU A 174 -7.60 14.05 1.56
C LEU A 174 -6.31 13.31 1.23
N ALA A 175 -6.22 12.01 1.53
CA ALA A 175 -5.06 11.20 1.16
C ALA A 175 -4.88 11.12 -0.35
N LEU A 176 -5.96 10.93 -1.12
CA LEU A 176 -5.90 10.89 -2.58
C LEU A 176 -5.58 12.26 -3.18
N ILE A 177 -6.15 13.36 -2.65
CA ILE A 177 -5.79 14.72 -3.07
C ILE A 177 -4.31 14.97 -2.82
N TRP A 178 -3.79 14.54 -1.67
CA TRP A 178 -2.37 14.68 -1.38
C TRP A 178 -1.51 13.93 -2.41
N LEU A 179 -1.82 12.67 -2.69
CA LEU A 179 -1.06 11.85 -3.66
C LEU A 179 -1.15 12.40 -5.09
N LEU A 180 -2.34 12.84 -5.52
CA LEU A 180 -2.58 13.25 -6.91
C LEU A 180 -2.25 14.72 -7.18
N VAL A 181 -2.29 15.58 -6.18
CA VAL A 181 -2.09 17.03 -6.32
C VAL A 181 -0.95 17.53 -5.44
N GLY A 182 -0.94 17.15 -4.16
CA GLY A 182 0.05 17.65 -3.20
C GLY A 182 1.47 17.25 -3.57
N GLU A 183 1.70 15.97 -3.84
CA GLU A 183 3.05 15.49 -4.19
C GLU A 183 3.56 16.02 -5.53
N PRO A 184 2.78 16.05 -6.62
CA PRO A 184 3.22 16.70 -7.86
C PRO A 184 3.54 18.19 -7.71
N VAL A 185 2.82 18.92 -6.85
CA VAL A 185 3.15 20.34 -6.56
C VAL A 185 4.52 20.48 -5.91
N LEU A 186 4.95 19.52 -5.10
CA LEU A 186 6.30 19.52 -4.51
C LEU A 186 7.41 19.36 -5.55
N SER A 187 7.10 18.90 -6.77
CA SER A 187 8.07 18.84 -7.87
C SER A 187 8.57 20.21 -8.28
N ILE A 188 7.73 21.24 -8.16
CA ILE A 188 8.11 22.63 -8.46
C ILE A 188 9.22 23.10 -7.52
N ALA A 189 9.22 22.61 -6.27
CA ALA A 189 10.25 22.90 -5.28
C ALA A 189 11.44 21.92 -5.31
N GLY A 190 11.41 20.89 -6.17
CA GLY A 190 12.45 19.87 -6.27
C GLY A 190 12.56 18.93 -5.06
N VAL A 191 11.54 18.87 -4.21
CA VAL A 191 11.55 18.09 -2.96
C VAL A 191 10.55 16.92 -2.95
N GLN A 192 9.89 16.65 -4.08
CA GLN A 192 8.88 15.58 -4.21
C GLN A 192 9.39 14.19 -3.76
N GLN A 193 10.67 13.92 -3.96
CA GLN A 193 11.30 12.64 -3.60
C GLN A 193 11.19 12.30 -2.11
N TYR A 194 11.01 13.31 -1.24
CA TYR A 194 10.82 13.13 0.20
C TYR A 194 9.36 13.04 0.61
N ALA A 195 8.42 13.19 -0.31
CA ALA A 195 7.00 13.05 -0.03
C ALA A 195 6.63 11.60 0.32
N PRO A 196 5.60 11.37 1.16
CA PRO A 196 5.28 10.03 1.66
C PRO A 196 4.98 9.01 0.56
N GLY A 197 4.25 9.38 -0.49
CA GLY A 197 3.96 8.48 -1.61
C GLY A 197 5.20 8.17 -2.44
N HIS A 198 6.05 9.18 -2.72
CA HIS A 198 7.33 8.97 -3.42
C HIS A 198 8.31 8.12 -2.61
N ALA A 199 8.36 8.29 -1.28
CA ALA A 199 9.17 7.45 -0.40
C ALA A 199 8.70 5.99 -0.41
N ILE A 200 7.39 5.75 -0.37
CA ILE A 200 6.79 4.41 -0.50
C ILE A 200 7.05 3.84 -1.91
N ALA A 201 6.94 4.66 -2.96
CA ALA A 201 7.25 4.26 -4.32
C ALA A 201 8.74 3.90 -4.50
N ALA A 202 9.65 4.60 -3.82
CA ALA A 202 11.07 4.26 -3.80
C ALA A 202 11.34 2.87 -3.19
N VAL A 203 10.60 2.49 -2.13
CA VAL A 203 10.63 1.13 -1.56
C VAL A 203 10.10 0.12 -2.57
N ALA A 204 8.94 0.39 -3.19
CA ALA A 204 8.32 -0.49 -4.18
C ALA A 204 9.22 -0.71 -5.40
N SER A 205 9.99 0.30 -5.79
CA SER A 205 10.92 0.21 -6.92
C SER A 205 12.19 -0.60 -6.65
N ALA A 206 12.44 -0.98 -5.40
CA ALA A 206 13.61 -1.76 -4.95
C ALA A 206 14.95 -1.26 -5.55
N GLY A 207 15.13 0.08 -5.57
CA GLY A 207 16.38 0.70 -6.01
C GLY A 207 16.56 0.83 -7.52
N SER A 208 15.50 0.68 -8.33
CA SER A 208 15.53 1.23 -9.69
C SER A 208 15.53 2.76 -9.56
N SER A 209 16.73 3.36 -9.60
CA SER A 209 16.89 4.79 -9.51
C SER A 209 16.37 5.44 -10.79
N THR A 210 15.18 5.99 -10.74
CA THR A 210 14.79 7.09 -11.61
C THR A 210 15.25 8.38 -10.94
N SER A 211 15.56 9.41 -11.70
CA SER A 211 15.99 10.73 -11.17
C SER A 211 14.97 11.36 -10.21
N GLU A 212 13.75 10.83 -10.16
CA GLU A 212 12.63 11.34 -9.38
C GLU A 212 12.41 10.62 -8.04
N LEU A 213 13.00 9.44 -7.85
CA LEU A 213 12.86 8.64 -6.64
C LEU A 213 14.15 8.56 -5.85
N LEU A 214 14.01 8.51 -4.54
CA LEU A 214 15.13 8.16 -3.66
C LEU A 214 15.61 6.73 -3.95
N GLY A 215 16.88 6.45 -3.66
CA GLY A 215 17.34 5.06 -3.60
C GLY A 215 16.57 4.27 -2.54
N PHE A 216 16.62 2.94 -2.61
CA PHE A 216 15.87 2.05 -1.71
C PHE A 216 16.04 2.39 -0.22
N TRP A 217 17.27 2.49 0.27
CA TRP A 217 17.55 2.72 1.69
C TRP A 217 17.11 4.11 2.19
N PRO A 218 17.44 5.22 1.52
CA PRO A 218 16.89 6.52 1.89
C PRO A 218 15.36 6.56 1.82
N GLY A 219 14.77 5.99 0.76
CA GLY A 219 13.32 5.89 0.62
C GLY A 219 12.67 5.11 1.76
N LEU A 220 13.25 3.97 2.15
CA LEU A 220 12.78 3.17 3.27
C LEU A 220 12.84 3.94 4.60
N LEU A 221 13.94 4.66 4.87
CA LEU A 221 14.06 5.46 6.09
C LEU A 221 13.00 6.57 6.15
N VAL A 222 12.77 7.27 5.04
CA VAL A 222 11.76 8.32 4.95
C VAL A 222 10.36 7.73 5.11
N ALA A 223 10.05 6.60 4.43
CA ALA A 223 8.76 5.93 4.53
C ALA A 223 8.49 5.40 5.95
N LEU A 224 9.49 4.82 6.62
CA LEU A 224 9.41 4.41 8.03
C LEU A 224 9.19 5.62 8.95
N GLY A 225 9.85 6.75 8.67
CA GLY A 225 9.63 8.00 9.39
C GLY A 225 8.18 8.45 9.32
N TYR A 226 7.58 8.47 8.13
CA TYR A 226 6.15 8.78 7.96
C TYR A 226 5.26 7.76 8.66
N ALA A 227 5.53 6.47 8.50
CA ALA A 227 4.75 5.43 9.17
C ALA A 227 4.79 5.60 10.71
N ALA A 228 5.96 5.90 11.28
CA ALA A 228 6.10 6.16 12.71
C ALA A 228 5.35 7.43 13.15
N VAL A 229 5.49 8.53 12.40
CA VAL A 229 4.79 9.80 12.71
C VAL A 229 3.28 9.60 12.70
N PHE A 230 2.73 8.99 11.66
CA PHE A 230 1.29 8.76 11.57
C PHE A 230 0.80 7.73 12.59
N ALA A 231 1.57 6.67 12.88
CA ALA A 231 1.24 5.70 13.92
C ALA A 231 1.18 6.36 15.32
N VAL A 232 2.19 7.16 15.67
CA VAL A 232 2.23 7.89 16.96
C VAL A 232 1.12 8.93 17.04
N ALA A 233 0.94 9.74 16.00
CA ALA A 233 -0.11 10.73 15.95
C ALA A 233 -1.50 10.11 16.07
N GLY A 234 -1.73 8.98 15.38
CA GLY A 234 -2.95 8.18 15.51
C GLY A 234 -3.15 7.63 16.93
N ALA A 235 -2.11 7.07 17.55
CA ALA A 235 -2.16 6.57 18.92
C ALA A 235 -2.52 7.68 19.92
N VAL A 236 -1.87 8.84 19.83
CA VAL A 236 -2.19 10.01 20.66
C VAL A 236 -3.61 10.51 20.45
N ALA A 237 -4.10 10.49 19.20
CA ALA A 237 -5.48 10.86 18.89
C ALA A 237 -6.49 9.89 19.53
N VAL A 238 -6.16 8.60 19.59
CA VAL A 238 -6.97 7.57 20.29
C VAL A 238 -6.99 7.82 21.79
N ASP A 239 -5.83 8.08 22.42
CA ASP A 239 -5.73 8.29 23.86
C ASP A 239 -6.48 9.53 24.36
N ARG A 240 -6.46 10.60 23.56
CA ARG A 240 -7.17 11.85 23.88
C ARG A 240 -8.66 11.81 23.59
N SER A 241 -9.17 10.73 23.00
CA SER A 241 -10.59 10.57 22.76
C SER A 241 -11.26 10.08 24.04
N ASP A 242 -11.97 10.96 24.74
CA ASP A 242 -12.96 10.52 25.71
C ASP A 242 -14.03 9.73 24.96
N VAL A 243 -14.15 8.46 25.33
CA VAL A 243 -15.22 7.57 24.83
C VAL A 243 -16.45 7.91 25.64
N SER A 244 -17.09 9.04 25.31
CA SER A 244 -18.41 9.42 25.84
C SER A 244 -19.50 8.92 24.91
#